data_4a596cb574a6d80607bc35f3be516b99
#
_entry.id   4a596cb574a6d80607bc35f3be516b99
#
_cell.length_a   1.000
_cell.length_b   1.000
_cell.length_c   1.000
_cell.angle_alpha   90.00
_cell.angle_beta   90.00
_cell.angle_gamma   90.00
#
_symmetry.space_group_name_H-M   'P 1'
#
loop_
_entity.id
_entity.type
_entity.pdbx_description
1 polymer ?
#
loop_
_entity_poly.entity_id
_entity_poly.type
_entity_poly.pdbx_seq_one_letter_code
_entity_poly.pdbx_strand_id
1 'polypeptide(L)'
;FEIDEAFLEFINIQNISKLHILRVDNIEIGSYIRSTLQLDKARSREEALFEVFKILRPGEPPTIETAELLFNNLFFNADRYDLSSVGRLKINSKFNKETPIEKRILEKSDVIDVIKHMHNLVDGKGEVDDIDHLGNRRVRSVGELLENQYRVGLLKMDRAIKERLSSLEVDNIMPQDIINSKPVSASIKEFFGTSQLSQFMDQTNPLSEITHKRRVSALGPGGLNRERAGFEVRDVH
;
A
#
# COMPACT_ATOMS: atom_id res chain seq x y z
N PHE A 1 12.02 27.76 7.72
CA PHE A 1 12.75 28.95 8.15
C PHE A 1 13.88 28.50 9.06
N GLU A 2 15.09 28.95 8.82
CA GLU A 2 16.26 28.65 9.63
C GLU A 2 16.38 29.76 10.69
N ILE A 3 16.65 29.38 11.93
CA ILE A 3 16.85 30.35 13.01
C ILE A 3 18.28 30.85 12.93
N ASP A 4 18.46 32.03 12.39
CA ASP A 4 19.71 32.75 12.31
C ASP A 4 19.78 33.91 13.34
N GLU A 5 20.90 34.60 13.41
CA GLU A 5 21.06 35.71 14.35
C GLU A 5 20.08 36.84 14.08
N ALA A 6 19.77 37.13 12.82
CA ALA A 6 18.81 38.17 12.45
C ALA A 6 17.37 37.81 12.89
N PHE A 7 17.04 36.51 12.82
CA PHE A 7 15.73 36.03 13.31
C PHE A 7 15.64 36.08 14.84
N LEU A 8 16.74 35.82 15.54
CA LEU A 8 16.79 35.97 17.00
C LEU A 8 16.61 37.41 17.44
N GLU A 9 17.21 38.38 16.73
CA GLU A 9 16.98 39.80 16.97
C GLU A 9 15.52 40.19 16.71
N PHE A 10 14.92 39.71 15.65
CA PHE A 10 13.51 39.92 15.33
C PHE A 10 12.58 39.39 16.45
N ILE A 11 12.85 38.17 16.96
CA ILE A 11 12.10 37.58 18.07
C ILE A 11 12.18 38.45 19.33
N ASN A 12 13.38 38.92 19.65
CA ASN A 12 13.60 39.78 20.81
C ASN A 12 12.87 41.12 20.69
N ILE A 13 12.89 41.73 19.49
CA ILE A 13 12.16 43.00 19.23
C ILE A 13 10.65 42.81 19.35
N GLN A 14 10.11 41.68 18.91
CA GLN A 14 8.70 41.35 18.93
C GLN A 14 8.22 40.77 20.27
N ASN A 15 9.09 40.62 21.28
CA ASN A 15 8.78 39.99 22.57
C ASN A 15 8.09 38.63 22.47
N ILE A 16 8.48 37.80 21.51
CA ILE A 16 7.91 36.47 21.34
C ILE A 16 8.53 35.54 22.38
N SER A 17 7.73 35.06 23.33
CA SER A 17 8.20 34.24 24.46
C SER A 17 8.23 32.74 24.19
N LYS A 18 7.54 32.27 23.15
CA LYS A 18 7.48 30.83 22.78
C LYS A 18 7.49 30.64 21.28
N LEU A 19 8.35 29.75 20.80
CA LEU A 19 8.44 29.32 19.41
C LEU A 19 8.30 27.79 19.35
N HIS A 20 7.50 27.32 18.39
CA HIS A 20 7.50 25.91 18.03
C HIS A 20 8.59 25.67 16.98
N ILE A 21 9.64 24.95 17.39
CA ILE A 21 10.76 24.62 16.50
C ILE A 21 10.75 23.12 16.16
N LEU A 22 11.14 22.80 14.92
CA LEU A 22 11.48 21.44 14.53
C LEU A 22 12.97 21.21 14.82
N ARG A 23 13.27 20.28 15.72
CA ARG A 23 14.65 19.86 15.94
C ARG A 23 15.01 18.87 14.81
N VAL A 24 15.62 19.40 13.77
CA VAL A 24 15.97 18.62 12.56
C VAL A 24 17.43 18.18 12.52
N ASP A 25 18.27 18.77 13.38
CA ASP A 25 19.68 18.44 13.51
C ASP A 25 19.95 17.84 14.90
N ASN A 26 20.71 16.78 14.94
CA ASN A 26 21.25 16.21 16.17
C ASN A 26 22.75 15.97 15.95
N ILE A 27 23.57 16.34 16.93
CA ILE A 27 25.03 16.16 16.90
C ILE A 27 25.42 14.69 16.73
N GLU A 28 24.62 13.78 17.30
CA GLU A 28 24.86 12.34 17.23
C GLU A 28 24.32 11.67 15.96
N ILE A 29 23.22 12.20 15.40
CA ILE A 29 22.41 11.57 14.34
C ILE A 29 22.71 12.19 12.95
N GLY A 30 23.27 13.41 12.94
CA GLY A 30 23.53 14.15 11.71
C GLY A 30 22.33 14.96 11.21
N SER A 31 22.50 15.57 10.04
CA SER A 31 21.55 16.57 9.46
C SER A 31 20.67 16.00 8.37
N TYR A 32 20.26 14.74 8.42
CA TYR A 32 19.52 14.05 7.35
C TYR A 32 18.24 14.77 6.95
N ILE A 33 17.40 15.14 7.94
CA ILE A 33 16.12 15.81 7.67
C ILE A 33 16.36 17.21 7.09
N ARG A 34 17.33 17.95 7.63
CA ARG A 34 17.72 19.27 7.11
C ARG A 34 18.19 19.18 5.65
N SER A 35 19.08 18.25 5.36
CA SER A 35 19.59 18.03 4.01
C SER A 35 18.47 17.65 3.04
N THR A 36 17.53 16.81 3.46
CA THR A 36 16.35 16.43 2.68
C THR A 36 15.46 17.65 2.41
N LEU A 37 15.16 18.46 3.44
CA LEU A 37 14.34 19.67 3.28
C LEU A 37 15.01 20.74 2.42
N GLN A 38 16.35 20.84 2.44
CA GLN A 38 17.09 21.76 1.57
C GLN A 38 17.07 21.32 0.10
N LEU A 39 17.09 20.01 -0.16
CA LEU A 39 17.01 19.44 -1.50
C LEU A 39 15.58 19.43 -2.05
N ASP A 40 14.59 19.51 -1.18
CA ASP A 40 13.17 19.51 -1.57
C ASP A 40 12.83 20.81 -2.32
N LYS A 41 12.32 20.64 -3.53
CA LYS A 41 11.90 21.74 -4.40
C LYS A 41 10.52 22.27 -4.03
N ALA A 42 9.68 21.45 -3.40
CA ALA A 42 8.33 21.81 -3.04
C ALA A 42 8.32 22.74 -1.82
N ARG A 43 7.80 23.95 -2.00
CA ARG A 43 7.68 24.96 -0.94
C ARG A 43 6.29 25.05 -0.35
N SER A 44 5.30 24.51 -1.05
CA SER A 44 3.90 24.50 -0.62
C SER A 44 3.31 23.09 -0.70
N ARG A 45 2.17 22.90 -0.01
CA ARG A 45 1.40 21.65 -0.09
C ARG A 45 0.96 21.33 -1.52
N GLU A 46 0.58 22.35 -2.27
CA GLU A 46 0.10 22.21 -3.65
C GLU A 46 1.24 21.76 -4.59
N GLU A 47 2.42 22.37 -4.46
CA GLU A 47 3.60 21.96 -5.22
C GLU A 47 3.98 20.51 -4.92
N ALA A 48 3.95 20.10 -3.64
CA ALA A 48 4.24 18.73 -3.26
C ALA A 48 3.23 17.74 -3.87
N LEU A 49 1.93 18.08 -3.88
CA LEU A 49 0.90 17.26 -4.52
C LEU A 49 1.12 17.13 -6.02
N PHE A 50 1.51 18.21 -6.69
CA PHE A 50 1.82 18.19 -8.13
C PHE A 50 3.07 17.36 -8.45
N GLU A 51 4.11 17.43 -7.63
CA GLU A 51 5.29 16.59 -7.80
C GLU A 51 4.96 15.10 -7.63
N VAL A 52 4.19 14.74 -6.60
CA VAL A 52 3.70 13.36 -6.43
C VAL A 52 2.86 12.91 -7.62
N PHE A 53 1.95 13.78 -8.10
CA PHE A 53 1.11 13.47 -9.25
C PHE A 53 1.92 13.24 -10.53
N LYS A 54 2.91 14.09 -10.82
CA LYS A 54 3.78 13.96 -12.00
C LYS A 54 4.57 12.65 -12.01
N ILE A 55 5.05 12.21 -10.83
CA ILE A 55 5.78 10.94 -10.71
C ILE A 55 4.86 9.74 -10.99
N LEU A 56 3.62 9.77 -10.46
CA LEU A 56 2.68 8.65 -10.57
C LEU A 56 1.95 8.60 -11.90
N ARG A 57 1.72 9.77 -12.54
CA ARG A 57 1.04 9.91 -13.82
C ARG A 57 1.80 10.83 -14.76
N PRO A 58 2.92 10.37 -15.30
CA PRO A 58 3.69 11.18 -16.25
C PRO A 58 2.87 11.47 -17.50
N GLY A 59 2.86 12.75 -17.93
CA GLY A 59 2.19 13.20 -19.15
C GLY A 59 0.75 13.73 -18.97
N GLU A 60 0.13 13.56 -17.79
CA GLU A 60 -1.15 14.20 -17.50
C GLU A 60 -0.96 15.58 -16.84
N PRO A 61 -1.70 16.62 -17.27
CA PRO A 61 -1.64 17.92 -16.61
C PRO A 61 -2.30 17.83 -15.22
N PRO A 62 -1.59 18.17 -14.13
CA PRO A 62 -2.14 18.09 -12.79
C PRO A 62 -3.12 19.25 -12.53
N THR A 63 -4.30 18.93 -11.97
CA THR A 63 -5.16 19.90 -11.29
C THR A 63 -5.09 19.65 -9.78
N ILE A 64 -5.35 20.67 -8.97
CA ILE A 64 -5.29 20.54 -7.50
C ILE A 64 -6.22 19.44 -7.03
N GLU A 65 -7.45 19.40 -7.54
CA GLU A 65 -8.46 18.41 -7.17
C GLU A 65 -8.04 16.97 -7.54
N THR A 66 -7.53 16.76 -8.75
CA THR A 66 -7.09 15.43 -9.20
C THR A 66 -5.84 14.96 -8.47
N ALA A 67 -4.92 15.86 -8.14
CA ALA A 67 -3.72 15.55 -7.39
C ALA A 67 -4.05 15.20 -5.91
N GLU A 68 -4.95 15.95 -5.28
CA GLU A 68 -5.41 15.67 -3.92
C GLU A 68 -6.21 14.36 -3.85
N LEU A 69 -7.09 14.11 -4.81
CA LEU A 69 -7.84 12.85 -4.90
C LEU A 69 -6.88 11.66 -5.08
N LEU A 70 -5.89 11.78 -5.98
CA LEU A 70 -4.88 10.74 -6.18
C LEU A 70 -4.10 10.45 -4.90
N PHE A 71 -3.61 11.49 -4.23
CA PHE A 71 -2.86 11.36 -2.99
C PHE A 71 -3.67 10.70 -1.87
N ASN A 72 -4.92 11.12 -1.69
CA ASN A 72 -5.80 10.52 -0.68
C ASN A 72 -6.13 9.05 -0.99
N ASN A 73 -6.29 8.71 -2.28
CA ASN A 73 -6.57 7.35 -2.71
C ASN A 73 -5.37 6.40 -2.57
N LEU A 74 -4.15 6.91 -2.44
CA LEU A 74 -2.96 6.07 -2.31
C LEU A 74 -2.96 5.25 -1.03
N PHE A 75 -3.27 5.87 0.13
CA PHE A 75 -3.10 5.23 1.43
C PHE A 75 -4.22 5.52 2.44
N PHE A 76 -5.04 6.55 2.20
CA PHE A 76 -5.98 7.09 3.20
C PHE A 76 -7.44 6.79 2.89
N ASN A 77 -7.74 6.23 1.72
CA ASN A 77 -9.10 5.89 1.31
C ASN A 77 -9.35 4.38 1.47
N ALA A 78 -10.34 4.01 2.29
CA ALA A 78 -10.70 2.63 2.55
C ALA A 78 -11.20 1.85 1.32
N ASP A 79 -11.77 2.56 0.32
CA ASP A 79 -12.26 1.93 -0.91
C ASP A 79 -11.13 1.54 -1.88
N ARG A 80 -9.96 2.16 -1.73
CA ARG A 80 -8.82 2.02 -2.65
C ARG A 80 -7.61 1.34 -2.02
N TYR A 81 -7.45 1.47 -0.73
CA TYR A 81 -6.30 0.95 0.01
C TYR A 81 -6.75 0.04 1.15
N ASP A 82 -6.14 -1.12 1.25
CA ASP A 82 -6.40 -2.10 2.30
C ASP A 82 -5.07 -2.67 2.81
N LEU A 83 -4.69 -2.22 4.01
CA LEU A 83 -3.50 -2.70 4.72
C LEU A 83 -3.68 -4.14 5.23
N SER A 84 -4.90 -4.62 5.31
CA SER A 84 -5.35 -5.82 6.04
C SER A 84 -5.13 -5.75 7.56
N SER A 85 -5.79 -6.63 8.30
CA SER A 85 -5.62 -6.74 9.75
C SER A 85 -4.21 -7.18 10.14
N VAL A 86 -3.59 -8.05 9.32
CA VAL A 86 -2.21 -8.52 9.53
C VAL A 86 -1.20 -7.39 9.37
N GLY A 87 -1.36 -6.55 8.34
CA GLY A 87 -0.50 -5.39 8.14
C GLY A 87 -0.62 -4.38 9.30
N ARG A 88 -1.84 -4.11 9.79
CA ARG A 88 -2.05 -3.24 10.96
C ARG A 88 -1.40 -3.82 12.21
N LEU A 89 -1.55 -5.12 12.45
CA LEU A 89 -0.90 -5.80 13.58
C LEU A 89 0.63 -5.67 13.52
N LYS A 90 1.22 -5.85 12.35
CA LYS A 90 2.68 -5.72 12.15
C LYS A 90 3.17 -4.29 12.39
N ILE A 91 2.47 -3.27 11.90
CA ILE A 91 2.79 -1.86 12.16
C ILE A 91 2.68 -1.55 13.64
N ASN A 92 1.60 -1.98 14.30
CA ASN A 92 1.41 -1.78 15.73
C ASN A 92 2.54 -2.42 16.54
N SER A 93 2.90 -3.66 16.23
CA SER A 93 3.99 -4.36 16.90
C SER A 93 5.35 -3.69 16.68
N LYS A 94 5.64 -3.24 15.44
CA LYS A 94 6.92 -2.61 15.09
C LYS A 94 7.12 -1.26 15.77
N PHE A 95 6.05 -0.46 15.86
CA PHE A 95 6.09 0.91 16.38
C PHE A 95 5.49 1.07 17.77
N ASN A 96 5.16 -0.03 18.46
CA ASN A 96 4.51 -0.05 19.77
C ASN A 96 3.26 0.84 19.81
N LYS A 97 2.36 0.67 18.83
CA LYS A 97 1.09 1.38 18.72
C LYS A 97 -0.08 0.51 19.16
N GLU A 98 -1.14 1.15 19.65
CA GLU A 98 -2.41 0.50 20.04
C GLU A 98 -3.56 0.87 19.09
N THR A 99 -3.26 1.10 17.82
CA THR A 99 -4.30 1.42 16.83
C THR A 99 -5.21 0.21 16.63
N PRO A 100 -6.56 0.38 16.59
CA PRO A 100 -7.49 -0.72 16.37
C PRO A 100 -7.18 -1.52 15.09
N ILE A 101 -7.29 -2.85 15.18
CA ILE A 101 -6.95 -3.77 14.06
C ILE A 101 -7.94 -3.61 12.90
N GLU A 102 -9.17 -3.18 13.18
CA GLU A 102 -10.19 -2.90 12.16
C GLU A 102 -9.82 -1.72 11.26
N LYS A 103 -8.90 -0.83 11.71
CA LYS A 103 -8.45 0.30 10.94
C LYS A 103 -7.43 -0.12 9.88
N ARG A 104 -7.92 -0.41 8.68
CA ARG A 104 -7.18 -1.01 7.57
C ARG A 104 -6.56 0.02 6.61
N ILE A 105 -6.61 1.30 6.93
CA ILE A 105 -5.97 2.41 6.19
C ILE A 105 -4.79 2.96 6.98
N LEU A 106 -3.83 3.57 6.28
CA LEU A 106 -2.71 4.25 6.95
C LEU A 106 -3.16 5.57 7.58
N GLU A 107 -2.48 5.95 8.64
CA GLU A 107 -2.57 7.27 9.27
C GLU A 107 -1.34 8.11 8.93
N LYS A 108 -1.48 9.42 9.00
CA LYS A 108 -0.33 10.34 8.86
C LYS A 108 0.76 10.06 9.90
N SER A 109 0.34 9.65 11.12
CA SER A 109 1.25 9.25 12.19
C SER A 109 2.08 8.01 11.81
N ASP A 110 1.50 7.05 11.05
CA ASP A 110 2.23 5.86 10.62
C ASP A 110 3.38 6.23 9.66
N VAL A 111 3.14 7.18 8.75
CA VAL A 111 4.17 7.68 7.83
C VAL A 111 5.32 8.34 8.60
N ILE A 112 5.00 9.16 9.61
CA ILE A 112 6.01 9.81 10.45
C ILE A 112 6.84 8.78 11.22
N ASP A 113 6.20 7.74 11.75
CA ASP A 113 6.91 6.69 12.50
C ASP A 113 7.79 5.83 11.61
N VAL A 114 7.38 5.58 10.36
CA VAL A 114 8.24 4.95 9.35
C VAL A 114 9.49 5.80 9.10
N ILE A 115 9.35 7.11 8.90
CA ILE A 115 10.48 8.02 8.68
C ILE A 115 11.42 8.02 9.89
N LYS A 116 10.87 8.10 11.10
CA LYS A 116 11.68 8.01 12.34
C LYS A 116 12.45 6.70 12.42
N HIS A 117 11.78 5.59 12.08
CA HIS A 117 12.42 4.28 12.08
C HIS A 117 13.55 4.18 11.05
N MET A 118 13.34 4.71 9.84
CA MET A 118 14.38 4.78 8.82
C MET A 118 15.61 5.56 9.31
N HIS A 119 15.43 6.70 9.97
CA HIS A 119 16.53 7.45 10.55
C HIS A 119 17.25 6.66 11.65
N ASN A 120 16.52 5.97 12.52
CA ASN A 120 17.13 5.11 13.55
C ASN A 120 17.99 4.01 12.94
N LEU A 121 17.55 3.40 11.83
CA LEU A 121 18.32 2.38 11.11
C LEU A 121 19.61 2.96 10.50
N VAL A 122 19.53 4.17 9.90
CA VAL A 122 20.71 4.86 9.38
C VAL A 122 21.74 5.15 10.48
N ASP A 123 21.27 5.47 11.68
CA ASP A 123 22.10 5.71 12.85
C ASP A 123 22.64 4.41 13.53
N GLY A 124 22.32 3.25 12.96
CA GLY A 124 22.70 1.97 13.53
C GLY A 124 21.89 1.56 14.77
N LYS A 125 20.77 2.22 15.04
CA LYS A 125 19.84 1.89 16.12
C LYS A 125 18.75 0.96 15.62
N GLY A 126 18.96 -0.33 15.72
CA GLY A 126 18.03 -1.37 15.26
C GLY A 126 18.62 -2.21 14.14
N GLU A 127 17.86 -3.19 13.72
CA GLU A 127 18.24 -4.12 12.65
C GLU A 127 17.26 -4.02 11.49
N VAL A 128 17.79 -4.20 10.27
CA VAL A 128 16.97 -4.31 9.07
C VAL A 128 16.28 -5.65 9.08
N ASP A 129 14.98 -5.65 8.81
CA ASP A 129 14.20 -6.89 8.77
C ASP A 129 14.69 -7.82 7.65
N ASP A 130 14.85 -9.09 7.99
CA ASP A 130 15.12 -10.14 7.01
C ASP A 130 13.82 -10.40 6.22
N ILE A 131 13.86 -10.08 4.92
CA ILE A 131 12.72 -10.23 4.00
C ILE A 131 12.35 -11.70 3.80
N ASP A 132 13.33 -12.61 3.84
CA ASP A 132 13.14 -14.04 3.58
C ASP A 132 12.66 -14.81 4.82
N HIS A 133 12.74 -14.19 6.01
CA HIS A 133 12.26 -14.81 7.23
C HIS A 133 10.75 -14.99 7.22
N LEU A 134 10.26 -16.20 7.49
CA LEU A 134 8.82 -16.53 7.47
C LEU A 134 7.99 -15.74 8.51
N GLY A 135 8.61 -15.12 9.51
CA GLY A 135 7.98 -14.15 10.39
C GLY A 135 7.59 -12.83 9.70
N ASN A 136 8.28 -12.48 8.62
CA ASN A 136 8.05 -11.26 7.83
C ASN A 136 7.37 -11.55 6.48
N ARG A 137 7.36 -12.80 6.07
CA ARG A 137 6.78 -13.27 4.81
C ARG A 137 5.57 -14.14 5.09
N ARG A 138 4.39 -13.67 4.68
CA ARG A 138 3.12 -14.34 4.99
C ARG A 138 2.80 -15.42 3.96
N VAL A 139 2.33 -16.57 4.44
CA VAL A 139 1.79 -17.62 3.59
C VAL A 139 0.29 -17.35 3.36
N ARG A 140 -0.14 -17.31 2.11
CA ARG A 140 -1.53 -17.16 1.70
C ARG A 140 -2.15 -18.53 1.43
N SER A 141 -3.29 -18.80 2.05
CA SER A 141 -4.05 -20.02 1.79
C SER A 141 -4.88 -19.90 0.50
N VAL A 142 -5.38 -21.06 0.02
CA VAL A 142 -6.29 -21.11 -1.13
C VAL A 142 -7.53 -20.24 -0.93
N GLY A 143 -8.09 -20.21 0.27
CA GLY A 143 -9.26 -19.39 0.60
C GLY A 143 -9.03 -17.90 0.35
N GLU A 144 -7.87 -17.38 0.75
CA GLU A 144 -7.52 -15.98 0.53
C GLU A 144 -7.28 -15.66 -0.96
N LEU A 145 -6.61 -16.56 -1.68
CA LEU A 145 -6.41 -16.40 -3.12
C LEU A 145 -7.74 -16.40 -3.87
N LEU A 146 -8.67 -17.27 -3.48
CA LEU A 146 -10.00 -17.34 -4.05
C LEU A 146 -10.84 -16.10 -3.71
N GLU A 147 -10.76 -15.61 -2.47
CA GLU A 147 -11.41 -14.35 -2.06
C GLU A 147 -10.98 -13.19 -2.94
N ASN A 148 -9.67 -13.05 -3.20
CA ASN A 148 -9.16 -12.01 -4.07
C ASN A 148 -9.71 -12.12 -5.50
N GLN A 149 -9.80 -13.31 -6.06
CA GLN A 149 -10.39 -13.52 -7.39
C GLN A 149 -11.89 -13.23 -7.42
N TYR A 150 -12.60 -13.61 -6.35
CA TYR A 150 -14.02 -13.28 -6.20
C TYR A 150 -14.23 -11.76 -6.14
N ARG A 151 -13.40 -11.06 -5.38
CA ARG A 151 -13.42 -9.58 -5.29
C ARG A 151 -13.19 -8.92 -6.65
N VAL A 152 -12.23 -9.42 -7.44
CA VAL A 152 -12.00 -8.95 -8.82
C VAL A 152 -13.25 -9.17 -9.69
N GLY A 153 -13.90 -10.32 -9.56
CA GLY A 153 -15.16 -10.62 -10.24
C GLY A 153 -16.29 -9.66 -9.87
N LEU A 154 -16.43 -9.33 -8.58
CA LEU A 154 -17.40 -8.36 -8.08
C LEU A 154 -17.13 -6.94 -8.61
N LEU A 155 -15.87 -6.51 -8.65
CA LEU A 155 -15.50 -5.21 -9.21
C LEU A 155 -15.80 -5.11 -10.71
N LYS A 156 -15.58 -6.19 -11.47
CA LYS A 156 -15.96 -6.27 -12.89
C LYS A 156 -17.49 -6.18 -13.06
N MET A 157 -18.24 -6.85 -12.17
CA MET A 157 -19.70 -6.80 -12.17
C MET A 157 -20.23 -5.40 -11.81
N ASP A 158 -19.69 -4.76 -10.76
CA ASP A 158 -20.05 -3.40 -10.35
C ASP A 158 -19.83 -2.39 -11.49
N ARG A 159 -18.69 -2.48 -12.18
CA ARG A 159 -18.41 -1.64 -13.34
C ARG A 159 -19.44 -1.83 -14.46
N ALA A 160 -19.75 -3.09 -14.79
CA ALA A 160 -20.75 -3.41 -15.80
C ALA A 160 -22.16 -2.92 -15.44
N ILE A 161 -22.52 -2.96 -14.15
CA ILE A 161 -23.78 -2.41 -13.64
C ILE A 161 -23.81 -0.90 -13.83
N LYS A 162 -22.75 -0.19 -13.43
CA LYS A 162 -22.64 1.27 -13.58
C LYS A 162 -22.72 1.70 -15.04
N GLU A 163 -22.04 0.99 -15.95
CA GLU A 163 -22.11 1.24 -17.39
C GLU A 163 -23.53 1.04 -17.95
N ARG A 164 -24.23 0.00 -17.53
CA ARG A 164 -25.62 -0.23 -17.94
C ARG A 164 -26.56 0.83 -17.40
N LEU A 165 -26.43 1.19 -16.13
CA LEU A 165 -27.26 2.23 -15.51
C LEU A 165 -27.09 3.60 -16.20
N SER A 166 -25.88 3.91 -16.67
CA SER A 166 -25.62 5.17 -17.40
C SER A 166 -26.18 5.19 -18.82
N SER A 167 -26.44 4.02 -19.41
CA SER A 167 -26.88 3.88 -20.80
C SER A 167 -28.38 3.62 -20.98
N LEU A 168 -29.10 3.34 -19.90
CA LEU A 168 -30.51 2.94 -19.93
C LEU A 168 -31.41 4.02 -19.31
N GLU A 169 -32.62 4.20 -19.88
CA GLU A 169 -33.69 5.00 -19.26
C GLU A 169 -34.30 4.22 -18.08
N VAL A 170 -34.33 4.86 -16.91
CA VAL A 170 -34.52 4.20 -15.58
C VAL A 170 -35.97 3.75 -15.33
N ASP A 171 -36.96 4.19 -16.13
CA ASP A 171 -38.37 4.09 -15.75
C ASP A 171 -39.01 2.68 -15.72
N ASN A 172 -38.37 1.64 -16.27
CA ASN A 172 -38.92 0.28 -16.31
C ASN A 172 -37.91 -0.86 -16.15
N ILE A 173 -36.81 -0.64 -15.44
CA ILE A 173 -35.73 -1.64 -15.33
C ILE A 173 -35.87 -2.48 -14.09
N MET A 174 -35.87 -3.82 -14.25
CA MET A 174 -35.78 -4.75 -13.14
C MET A 174 -34.33 -5.00 -12.75
N PRO A 175 -34.01 -5.17 -11.44
CA PRO A 175 -32.65 -5.49 -10.99
C PRO A 175 -32.02 -6.70 -11.68
N GLN A 176 -32.85 -7.68 -12.07
CA GLN A 176 -32.41 -8.90 -12.76
C GLN A 176 -31.85 -8.63 -14.16
N ASP A 177 -32.31 -7.54 -14.83
CA ASP A 177 -31.85 -7.17 -16.17
C ASP A 177 -30.48 -6.49 -16.13
N ILE A 178 -30.14 -5.88 -15.00
CA ILE A 178 -28.90 -5.14 -14.81
C ILE A 178 -27.79 -6.04 -14.27
N ILE A 179 -28.13 -6.93 -13.32
CA ILE A 179 -27.18 -7.77 -12.61
C ILE A 179 -26.82 -9.01 -13.45
N ASN A 180 -25.55 -9.13 -13.79
CA ASN A 180 -25.01 -10.30 -14.50
C ASN A 180 -23.94 -10.99 -13.64
N SER A 181 -24.16 -12.23 -13.27
CA SER A 181 -23.21 -13.02 -12.46
C SER A 181 -22.06 -13.64 -13.26
N LYS A 182 -22.11 -13.57 -14.60
CA LYS A 182 -21.07 -14.16 -15.48
C LYS A 182 -19.64 -13.67 -15.18
N PRO A 183 -19.36 -12.36 -14.91
CA PRO A 183 -18.02 -11.89 -14.61
C PRO A 183 -17.42 -12.55 -13.35
N VAL A 184 -18.23 -12.81 -12.33
CA VAL A 184 -17.79 -13.48 -11.10
C VAL A 184 -17.46 -14.95 -11.39
N SER A 185 -18.38 -15.67 -12.05
CA SER A 185 -18.15 -17.06 -12.45
C SER A 185 -16.93 -17.22 -13.37
N ALA A 186 -16.73 -16.26 -14.28
CA ALA A 186 -15.57 -16.24 -15.17
C ALA A 186 -14.25 -16.06 -14.41
N SER A 187 -14.19 -15.14 -13.44
CA SER A 187 -12.99 -14.91 -12.62
C SER A 187 -12.61 -16.14 -11.80
N ILE A 188 -13.60 -16.85 -11.24
CA ILE A 188 -13.36 -18.09 -10.49
C ILE A 188 -12.86 -19.20 -11.44
N LYS A 189 -13.49 -19.37 -12.60
CA LYS A 189 -13.04 -20.35 -13.62
C LYS A 189 -11.65 -20.03 -14.13
N GLU A 190 -11.32 -18.76 -14.33
CA GLU A 190 -10.00 -18.29 -14.74
C GLU A 190 -8.94 -18.68 -13.69
N PHE A 191 -9.24 -18.51 -12.40
CA PHE A 191 -8.33 -18.91 -11.32
C PHE A 191 -8.01 -20.40 -11.36
N PHE A 192 -9.01 -21.26 -11.43
CA PHE A 192 -8.78 -22.71 -11.46
C PHE A 192 -8.22 -23.24 -12.77
N GLY A 193 -8.48 -22.56 -13.89
CA GLY A 193 -8.05 -23.02 -15.23
C GLY A 193 -6.69 -22.48 -15.68
N THR A 194 -6.33 -21.26 -15.28
CA THR A 194 -5.14 -20.57 -15.83
C THR A 194 -4.13 -20.11 -14.79
N SER A 195 -4.46 -20.16 -13.51
CA SER A 195 -3.53 -19.77 -12.45
C SER A 195 -2.37 -20.76 -12.35
N GLN A 196 -1.15 -20.24 -12.22
CA GLN A 196 0.03 -21.08 -12.01
C GLN A 196 0.02 -21.85 -10.69
N LEU A 197 -0.73 -21.35 -9.71
CA LEU A 197 -0.87 -21.98 -8.39
C LEU A 197 -1.95 -23.08 -8.38
N SER A 198 -2.83 -23.13 -9.39
CA SER A 198 -3.79 -24.20 -9.57
C SER A 198 -3.19 -25.27 -10.46
N GLN A 199 -2.86 -26.42 -9.89
CA GLN A 199 -2.14 -27.49 -10.53
C GLN A 199 -2.85 -28.81 -10.33
N PHE A 200 -2.57 -29.80 -11.23
CA PHE A 200 -3.00 -31.16 -11.01
C PHE A 200 -2.33 -31.73 -9.76
N MET A 201 -3.11 -32.42 -8.94
CA MET A 201 -2.59 -33.09 -7.75
C MET A 201 -1.80 -34.32 -8.16
N ASP A 202 -0.62 -34.51 -7.55
CA ASP A 202 0.13 -35.74 -7.68
C ASP A 202 -0.58 -36.84 -6.88
N GLN A 203 -1.05 -37.87 -7.58
CA GLN A 203 -1.80 -39.03 -7.03
C GLN A 203 -1.03 -40.37 -7.17
N THR A 204 0.29 -40.33 -7.26
CA THR A 204 1.12 -41.54 -7.42
C THR A 204 1.00 -42.46 -6.22
N ASN A 205 1.00 -41.92 -5.00
CA ASN A 205 0.76 -42.62 -3.74
C ASN A 205 0.22 -41.67 -2.67
N PRO A 206 -0.36 -42.17 -1.56
CA PRO A 206 -0.92 -41.34 -0.53
C PRO A 206 0.05 -40.33 0.10
N LEU A 207 1.33 -40.70 0.20
CA LEU A 207 2.36 -39.78 0.72
C LEU A 207 2.63 -38.61 -0.22
N SER A 208 2.68 -38.87 -1.54
CA SER A 208 2.82 -37.82 -2.55
C SER A 208 1.66 -36.84 -2.52
N GLU A 209 0.43 -37.34 -2.34
CA GLU A 209 -0.77 -36.47 -2.21
C GLU A 209 -0.68 -35.54 -1.00
N ILE A 210 -0.29 -36.07 0.16
CA ILE A 210 -0.15 -35.28 1.39
C ILE A 210 0.97 -34.26 1.23
N THR A 211 2.10 -34.63 0.67
CA THR A 211 3.23 -33.74 0.44
C THR A 211 2.85 -32.60 -0.49
N HIS A 212 2.13 -32.91 -1.57
CA HIS A 212 1.67 -31.89 -2.52
C HIS A 212 0.65 -30.93 -1.88
N LYS A 213 -0.28 -31.42 -1.07
CA LYS A 213 -1.26 -30.58 -0.34
C LYS A 213 -0.62 -29.66 0.70
N ARG A 214 0.50 -30.07 1.29
CA ARG A 214 1.26 -29.30 2.30
C ARG A 214 2.36 -28.43 1.71
N ARG A 215 2.48 -28.38 0.41
CA ARG A 215 3.53 -27.60 -0.27
C ARG A 215 3.28 -26.11 -0.12
N VAL A 216 4.30 -25.39 0.31
CA VAL A 216 4.36 -23.92 0.28
C VAL A 216 5.31 -23.55 -0.86
N SER A 217 4.85 -22.72 -1.79
CA SER A 217 5.64 -22.31 -2.95
C SER A 217 5.55 -20.81 -3.20
N ALA A 218 6.62 -20.25 -3.72
CA ALA A 218 6.67 -18.88 -4.21
C ALA A 218 7.18 -18.87 -5.65
N LEU A 219 8.44 -18.58 -5.87
CA LEU A 219 9.10 -18.67 -7.19
C LEU A 219 9.67 -20.06 -7.43
N GLY A 220 9.65 -20.51 -8.68
CA GLY A 220 10.32 -21.74 -9.11
C GLY A 220 9.37 -22.86 -9.50
N PRO A 221 9.84 -24.11 -9.56
CA PRO A 221 9.04 -25.25 -10.01
C PRO A 221 7.81 -25.46 -9.14
N GLY A 222 6.62 -25.45 -9.75
CA GLY A 222 5.34 -25.55 -9.05
C GLY A 222 4.90 -24.29 -8.32
N GLY A 223 5.51 -23.15 -8.61
CA GLY A 223 5.16 -21.83 -8.10
C GLY A 223 5.02 -20.80 -9.22
N LEU A 224 5.21 -19.53 -8.88
CA LEU A 224 5.10 -18.41 -9.81
C LEU A 224 6.37 -18.28 -10.68
N ASN A 225 6.19 -17.84 -11.92
CA ASN A 225 7.29 -17.39 -12.77
C ASN A 225 7.69 -15.95 -12.42
N ARG A 226 8.96 -15.62 -12.72
CA ARG A 226 9.52 -14.28 -12.45
C ARG A 226 8.73 -13.16 -13.11
N GLU A 227 8.25 -13.36 -14.32
CA GLU A 227 7.45 -12.39 -15.07
C GLU A 227 6.11 -12.06 -14.41
N ARG A 228 5.50 -13.02 -13.70
CA ARG A 228 4.22 -12.81 -12.99
C ARG A 228 4.37 -12.39 -11.55
N ALA A 229 5.49 -12.72 -10.93
CA ALA A 229 5.78 -12.38 -9.55
C ALA A 229 6.39 -10.98 -9.39
N GLY A 230 6.92 -10.40 -10.48
CA GLY A 230 7.74 -9.20 -10.46
C GLY A 230 9.23 -9.48 -10.34
N PHE A 231 10.06 -8.48 -10.62
CA PHE A 231 11.51 -8.63 -10.67
C PHE A 231 12.21 -8.35 -9.34
N GLU A 232 11.59 -7.60 -8.47
CA GLU A 232 12.12 -7.27 -7.16
C GLU A 232 11.74 -8.33 -6.12
N VAL A 233 12.60 -8.52 -5.12
CA VAL A 233 12.37 -9.49 -4.04
C VAL A 233 11.10 -9.14 -3.26
N ARG A 234 10.80 -7.86 -3.11
CA ARG A 234 9.59 -7.36 -2.44
C ARG A 234 8.28 -7.65 -3.18
N ASP A 235 8.34 -7.93 -4.47
CA ASP A 235 7.15 -8.23 -5.28
C ASP A 235 6.64 -9.66 -5.05
N VAL A 236 7.47 -10.51 -4.46
CA VAL A 236 7.14 -11.91 -4.17
C VAL A 236 6.58 -12.00 -2.75
N HIS A 237 5.28 -12.16 -2.66
CA HIS A 237 4.57 -12.33 -1.39
C HIS A 237 4.14 -13.77 -1.17
#